data_c6ad345543775aa4716e9ff17ab5fc3c
#
_entry.id   c6ad345543775aa4716e9ff17ab5fc3c
#
_cell.length_a   1.000
_cell.length_b   1.000
_cell.length_c   1.000
_cell.angle_alpha   90.00
_cell.angle_beta   90.00
_cell.angle_gamma   90.00
#
_symmetry.space_group_name_H-M   'P 1'
#
loop_
_entity.id
_entity.type
_entity.pdbx_description
1 polymer ?
#
loop_
_entity_poly.entity_id
_entity_poly.type
_entity_poly.pdbx_seq_one_letter_code
_entity_poly.pdbx_strand_id
1 'polypeptide(L)'
;MTIVQDEILSLLENLAAAEYYHEFLRENGTKDFLFIRPSGNPIDADGFKKMTLCGEVKDNYSEIIDIDKLEFLSDTSAMCVFIMRENFEYKGIKNDDVAIYTSILKKIKNQWMYSFIHRSSGEVDMSSWSRLKQSMKKRI
;
A
#
# COMPACT_ATOMS: atom_id res chain seq x y z
N MET A 1 -20.78 2.95 -4.72
CA MET A 1 -19.45 3.60 -4.82
C MET A 1 -19.43 4.61 -5.94
N THR A 2 -18.72 5.73 -5.77
CA THR A 2 -18.54 6.70 -6.83
C THR A 2 -17.50 6.21 -7.85
N ILE A 3 -17.47 6.81 -9.04
CA ILE A 3 -16.47 6.51 -10.07
C ILE A 3 -15.06 6.73 -9.53
N VAL A 4 -14.85 7.81 -8.76
CA VAL A 4 -13.53 8.15 -8.19
C VAL A 4 -13.10 7.10 -7.17
N GLN A 5 -14.01 6.62 -6.32
CA GLN A 5 -13.70 5.53 -5.38
C GLN A 5 -13.33 4.25 -6.12
N ASP A 6 -14.00 3.93 -7.22
CA ASP A 6 -13.68 2.77 -8.05
C ASP A 6 -12.30 2.90 -8.69
N GLU A 7 -11.91 4.11 -9.13
CA GLU A 7 -10.56 4.36 -9.65
C GLU A 7 -9.47 4.08 -8.61
N ILE A 8 -9.69 4.53 -7.37
CA ILE A 8 -8.76 4.29 -6.27
C ILE A 8 -8.72 2.81 -5.90
N LEU A 9 -9.86 2.14 -5.82
CA LEU A 9 -9.93 0.70 -5.56
C LEU A 9 -9.15 -0.08 -6.61
N SER A 10 -9.32 0.25 -7.90
CA SER A 10 -8.56 -0.37 -8.98
C SER A 10 -7.05 -0.14 -8.82
N LEU A 11 -6.65 1.04 -8.40
CA LEU A 11 -5.23 1.36 -8.16
C LEU A 11 -4.63 0.50 -7.04
N LEU A 12 -5.40 0.26 -5.96
CA LEU A 12 -4.98 -0.64 -4.87
C LEU A 12 -4.88 -2.10 -5.34
N GLU A 13 -5.87 -2.57 -6.07
CA GLU A 13 -5.89 -3.94 -6.60
C GLU A 13 -4.75 -4.17 -7.59
N ASN A 14 -4.45 -3.17 -8.42
CA ASN A 14 -3.33 -3.24 -9.35
C ASN A 14 -1.97 -3.26 -8.64
N LEU A 15 -1.85 -2.55 -7.52
CA LEU A 15 -0.66 -2.63 -6.68
C LEU A 15 -0.45 -4.06 -6.16
N ALA A 16 -1.51 -4.67 -5.61
CA ALA A 16 -1.44 -6.03 -5.08
C ALA A 16 -1.15 -7.06 -6.17
N ALA A 17 -1.65 -6.84 -7.39
CA ALA A 17 -1.46 -7.75 -8.52
C ALA A 17 -0.16 -7.52 -9.28
N ALA A 18 0.62 -6.49 -8.96
CA ALA A 18 1.82 -6.15 -9.69
C ALA A 18 2.88 -7.25 -9.57
N GLU A 19 3.44 -7.67 -10.70
CA GLU A 19 4.54 -8.63 -10.72
C GLU A 19 5.81 -8.02 -10.11
N TYR A 20 6.10 -6.76 -10.45
CA TYR A 20 7.23 -6.01 -9.93
C TYR A 20 6.77 -4.65 -9.40
N TYR A 21 6.89 -4.44 -8.10
CA TYR A 21 6.48 -3.18 -7.46
C TYR A 21 7.24 -1.98 -8.01
N HIS A 22 8.52 -2.11 -8.32
CA HIS A 22 9.30 -0.99 -8.84
C HIS A 22 8.80 -0.50 -10.21
N GLU A 23 8.33 -1.39 -11.07
CA GLU A 23 7.74 -1.02 -12.36
C GLU A 23 6.39 -0.36 -12.18
N PHE A 24 5.55 -0.94 -11.32
CA PHE A 24 4.24 -0.39 -10.98
C PHE A 24 4.36 1.01 -10.38
N LEU A 25 5.27 1.21 -9.43
CA LEU A 25 5.45 2.49 -8.74
C LEU A 25 6.10 3.54 -9.63
N ARG A 26 6.89 3.14 -10.62
CA ARG A 26 7.41 4.07 -11.61
C ARG A 26 6.28 4.65 -12.47
N GLU A 27 5.32 3.83 -12.86
CA GLU A 27 4.20 4.25 -13.71
C GLU A 27 3.09 4.93 -12.90
N ASN A 28 2.85 4.48 -11.65
CA ASN A 28 1.72 4.89 -10.83
C ASN A 28 2.14 5.66 -9.57
N GLY A 29 3.40 6.03 -9.47
CA GLY A 29 3.93 6.87 -8.40
C GLY A 29 4.27 8.26 -8.90
N THR A 30 4.18 9.25 -8.01
CA THR A 30 4.64 10.61 -8.31
C THR A 30 6.18 10.62 -8.41
N LYS A 31 6.74 11.70 -8.96
CA LYS A 31 8.20 11.82 -9.09
C LYS A 31 8.91 11.80 -7.73
N ASP A 32 8.24 12.29 -6.69
CA ASP A 32 8.76 12.34 -5.33
C ASP A 32 8.21 11.21 -4.45
N PHE A 33 7.71 10.12 -5.04
CA PHE A 33 7.17 8.98 -4.32
C PHE A 33 8.13 8.49 -3.24
N LEU A 34 7.58 8.26 -2.05
CA LEU A 34 8.32 7.77 -0.89
C LEU A 34 7.59 6.60 -0.27
N PHE A 35 8.33 5.52 -0.03
CA PHE A 35 7.84 4.37 0.72
C PHE A 35 8.63 4.27 2.03
N ILE A 36 7.94 4.21 3.16
CA ILE A 36 8.58 3.97 4.46
C ILE A 36 8.36 2.50 4.81
N ARG A 37 9.46 1.76 4.92
CA ARG A 37 9.45 0.34 5.28
C ARG A 37 9.14 0.14 6.76
N PRO A 38 8.81 -1.09 7.19
CA PRO A 38 8.55 -1.38 8.61
C PRO A 38 9.69 -0.98 9.54
N SER A 39 10.92 -0.99 9.04
CA SER A 39 12.11 -0.56 9.80
C SER A 39 12.16 0.95 10.05
N GLY A 40 11.32 1.73 9.35
CA GLY A 40 11.38 3.19 9.32
C GLY A 40 12.31 3.73 8.25
N ASN A 41 13.03 2.88 7.54
CA ASN A 41 13.95 3.33 6.48
C ASN A 41 13.18 3.61 5.19
N PRO A 42 13.38 4.79 4.59
CA PRO A 42 12.69 5.13 3.35
C PRO A 42 13.30 4.42 2.14
N ILE A 43 12.46 4.25 1.12
CA ILE A 43 12.88 3.69 -0.16
C ILE A 43 12.02 4.32 -1.26
N ASP A 44 12.59 4.54 -2.44
CA ASP A 44 11.88 4.99 -3.64
C ASP A 44 11.74 3.84 -4.66
N ALA A 45 11.19 4.14 -5.83
CA ALA A 45 11.03 3.14 -6.88
C ALA A 45 12.38 2.55 -7.32
N ASP A 46 13.43 3.38 -7.40
CA ASP A 46 14.77 2.91 -7.75
C ASP A 46 15.36 1.99 -6.68
N GLY A 47 15.10 2.27 -5.41
CA GLY A 47 15.47 1.40 -4.30
C GLY A 47 14.80 0.03 -4.39
N PHE A 48 13.52 -0.03 -4.70
CA PHE A 48 12.80 -1.28 -4.95
C PHE A 48 13.40 -2.05 -6.11
N LYS A 49 13.73 -1.35 -7.20
CA LYS A 49 14.38 -1.95 -8.36
C LYS A 49 15.69 -2.63 -7.99
N LYS A 50 16.54 -1.95 -7.23
CA LYS A 50 17.82 -2.50 -6.77
C LYS A 50 17.63 -3.76 -5.92
N MET A 51 16.69 -3.72 -4.97
CA MET A 51 16.39 -4.87 -4.12
C MET A 51 15.90 -6.07 -4.93
N THR A 52 15.05 -5.85 -5.92
CA THR A 52 14.52 -6.90 -6.78
C THR A 52 15.61 -7.50 -7.69
N LEU A 53 16.39 -6.65 -8.35
CA LEU A 53 17.40 -7.10 -9.32
C LEU A 53 18.59 -7.79 -8.65
N CYS A 54 18.97 -7.43 -7.43
CA CYS A 54 20.04 -8.11 -6.70
C CYS A 54 19.56 -9.37 -5.95
N GLY A 55 18.27 -9.68 -6.02
CA GLY A 55 17.70 -10.86 -5.37
C GLY A 55 17.46 -10.73 -3.87
N GLU A 56 17.64 -9.54 -3.29
CA GLU A 56 17.37 -9.31 -1.86
C GLU A 56 15.90 -9.52 -1.52
N VAL A 57 15.00 -9.13 -2.44
CA VAL A 57 13.56 -9.30 -2.32
C VAL A 57 13.03 -10.10 -3.50
N LYS A 58 12.14 -11.05 -3.20
CA LYS A 58 11.39 -11.79 -4.20
C LYS A 58 9.93 -11.85 -3.76
N ASP A 59 9.07 -11.14 -4.48
CA ASP A 59 7.64 -11.14 -4.21
C ASP A 59 6.98 -12.35 -4.85
N ASN A 60 6.14 -13.05 -4.10
CA ASN A 60 5.41 -14.21 -4.58
C ASN A 60 3.94 -13.90 -4.80
N TYR A 61 3.30 -13.22 -3.82
CA TYR A 61 1.86 -13.06 -3.82
C TYR A 61 1.45 -11.95 -2.86
N SER A 62 0.47 -11.15 -3.28
CA SER A 62 -0.13 -10.13 -2.43
C SER A 62 -1.63 -10.03 -2.70
N GLU A 63 -2.41 -9.70 -1.66
CA GLU A 63 -3.84 -9.44 -1.81
C GLU A 63 -4.29 -8.35 -0.85
N ILE A 64 -5.23 -7.53 -1.30
CA ILE A 64 -5.92 -6.56 -0.44
C ILE A 64 -6.93 -7.33 0.41
N ILE A 65 -6.81 -7.23 1.73
CA ILE A 65 -7.74 -7.88 2.67
C ILE A 65 -8.90 -6.95 2.98
N ASP A 66 -8.61 -5.67 3.26
CA ASP A 66 -9.63 -4.71 3.64
C ASP A 66 -9.15 -3.29 3.36
N ILE A 67 -10.10 -2.40 3.12
CA ILE A 67 -9.86 -0.96 3.05
C ILE A 67 -10.48 -0.34 4.29
N ASP A 68 -9.65 0.15 5.20
CA ASP A 68 -10.12 0.67 6.48
C ASP A 68 -10.60 2.11 6.40
N LYS A 69 -9.96 2.91 5.57
CA LYS A 69 -10.32 4.31 5.44
C LYS A 69 -9.94 4.84 4.07
N LEU A 70 -10.87 5.54 3.45
CA LEU A 70 -10.63 6.33 2.25
C LEU A 70 -11.23 7.71 2.49
N GLU A 71 -10.39 8.72 2.53
CA GLU A 71 -10.79 10.10 2.78
C GLU A 71 -10.24 11.02 1.70
N PHE A 72 -11.12 11.76 1.04
CA PHE A 72 -10.72 12.79 0.08
C PHE A 72 -10.38 14.06 0.85
N LEU A 73 -9.12 14.48 0.75
CA LEU A 73 -8.63 15.69 1.40
C LEU A 73 -8.89 16.93 0.54
N SER A 74 -9.01 16.72 -0.76
CA SER A 74 -9.37 17.71 -1.77
C SER A 74 -9.84 16.99 -3.03
N ASP A 75 -10.15 17.72 -4.09
CA ASP A 75 -10.49 17.13 -5.39
C ASP A 75 -9.33 16.37 -6.04
N THR A 76 -8.09 16.63 -5.58
CA THR A 76 -6.88 16.08 -6.17
C THR A 76 -6.00 15.33 -5.18
N SER A 77 -6.47 15.09 -3.96
CA SER A 77 -5.71 14.35 -2.96
C SER A 77 -6.62 13.48 -2.09
N ALA A 78 -6.13 12.32 -1.72
CA ALA A 78 -6.85 11.38 -0.87
C ALA A 78 -5.88 10.63 0.03
N MET A 79 -6.36 10.22 1.20
CA MET A 79 -5.67 9.30 2.09
C MET A 79 -6.40 7.97 2.06
N CYS A 80 -5.65 6.88 1.92
CA CYS A 80 -6.21 5.54 1.95
C CYS A 80 -5.42 4.67 2.92
N VAL A 81 -6.13 4.07 3.88
CA VAL A 81 -5.55 3.09 4.82
C VAL A 81 -6.13 1.73 4.45
N PHE A 82 -5.25 0.78 4.15
CA PHE A 82 -5.67 -0.55 3.74
C PHE A 82 -4.80 -1.63 4.37
N ILE A 83 -5.35 -2.83 4.44
CA ILE A 83 -4.66 -4.01 4.94
C ILE A 83 -4.34 -4.90 3.75
N MET A 84 -3.08 -5.30 3.64
CA MET A 84 -2.63 -6.19 2.56
C MET A 84 -1.83 -7.35 3.15
N ARG A 85 -2.09 -8.54 2.63
CA ARG A 85 -1.28 -9.71 2.89
C ARG A 85 -0.21 -9.80 1.81
N GLU A 86 1.04 -9.99 2.24
CA GLU A 86 2.17 -10.17 1.35
C GLU A 86 2.91 -11.45 1.69
N ASN A 87 3.10 -12.31 0.68
CA ASN A 87 3.95 -13.47 0.75
C ASN A 87 5.21 -13.19 -0.09
N PHE A 88 6.37 -13.16 0.54
CA PHE A 88 7.62 -12.78 -0.12
C PHE A 88 8.83 -13.38 0.58
N GLU A 89 9.98 -13.37 -0.09
CA GLU A 89 11.27 -13.69 0.50
C GLU A 89 12.10 -12.41 0.63
N TYR A 90 12.71 -12.25 1.80
CA TYR A 90 13.64 -11.16 2.07
C TYR A 90 14.93 -11.76 2.58
N LYS A 91 16.02 -11.56 1.84
CA LYS A 91 17.35 -12.12 2.16
C LYS A 91 17.28 -13.64 2.42
N GLY A 92 16.50 -14.34 1.60
CA GLY A 92 16.33 -15.79 1.69
C GLY A 92 15.35 -16.28 2.75
N ILE A 93 14.77 -15.38 3.53
CA ILE A 93 13.78 -15.74 4.56
C ILE A 93 12.38 -15.52 4.01
N LYS A 94 11.55 -16.56 4.09
CA LYS A 94 10.15 -16.50 3.68
C LYS A 94 9.31 -15.77 4.71
N ASN A 95 8.47 -14.85 4.24
CA ASN A 95 7.55 -14.08 5.05
C ASN A 95 6.14 -14.20 4.50
N ASP A 96 5.17 -14.27 5.40
CA ASP A 96 3.75 -14.23 5.09
C ASP A 96 3.14 -13.20 6.05
N ASP A 97 3.15 -11.94 5.62
CA ASP A 97 2.84 -10.80 6.46
C ASP A 97 1.44 -10.28 6.19
N VAL A 98 0.77 -9.86 7.27
CA VAL A 98 -0.42 -9.02 7.18
C VAL A 98 -0.05 -7.66 7.73
N ALA A 99 -0.10 -6.63 6.92
CA ALA A 99 0.37 -5.29 7.29
C ALA A 99 -0.66 -4.22 6.96
N ILE A 100 -0.60 -3.13 7.73
CA ILE A 100 -1.36 -1.91 7.44
C ILE A 100 -0.50 -1.01 6.56
N TYR A 101 -1.14 -0.46 5.54
CA TYR A 101 -0.55 0.50 4.62
C TYR A 101 -1.32 1.81 4.74
N THR A 102 -0.59 2.89 5.02
CA THR A 102 -1.14 4.24 4.94
C THR A 102 -0.59 4.89 3.70
N SER A 103 -1.47 5.33 2.82
CA SER A 103 -1.06 5.93 1.54
C SER A 103 -1.66 7.31 1.35
N ILE A 104 -0.91 8.18 0.69
CA ILE A 104 -1.39 9.45 0.16
C ILE A 104 -1.41 9.32 -1.36
N LEU A 105 -2.57 9.63 -1.93
CA LEU A 105 -2.80 9.58 -3.36
C LEU A 105 -2.99 11.01 -3.88
N LYS A 106 -2.43 11.30 -5.04
CA LYS A 106 -2.56 12.60 -5.71
C LYS A 106 -3.05 12.39 -7.13
N LYS A 107 -3.97 13.25 -7.56
CA LYS A 107 -4.46 13.25 -8.93
C LYS A 107 -3.60 14.19 -9.75
N ILE A 108 -2.85 13.62 -10.69
CA ILE A 108 -1.92 14.37 -11.56
C ILE A 108 -2.32 14.06 -13.00
N LYS A 109 -2.59 15.09 -13.79
CA LYS A 109 -3.02 14.96 -15.18
C LYS A 109 -4.19 13.99 -15.31
N ASN A 110 -5.17 14.14 -14.42
CA ASN A 110 -6.40 13.35 -14.40
C ASN A 110 -6.21 11.85 -14.05
N GLN A 111 -5.04 11.50 -13.47
CA GLN A 111 -4.74 10.13 -13.04
C GLN A 111 -4.35 10.12 -11.55
N TRP A 112 -4.95 9.22 -10.78
CA TRP A 112 -4.57 9.02 -9.39
C TRP A 112 -3.23 8.27 -9.32
N MET A 113 -2.32 8.80 -8.50
CA MET A 113 -0.97 8.26 -8.34
C MET A 113 -0.60 8.18 -6.86
N TYR A 114 0.25 7.22 -6.51
CA TYR A 114 0.81 7.14 -5.16
C TYR A 114 1.88 8.21 -4.96
N SER A 115 1.72 9.01 -3.91
CA SER A 115 2.73 9.98 -3.47
C SER A 115 3.52 9.46 -2.28
N PHE A 116 2.88 8.63 -1.45
CA PHE A 116 3.45 8.17 -0.19
C PHE A 116 2.79 6.86 0.22
N ILE A 117 3.60 5.93 0.73
CA ILE A 117 3.11 4.71 1.39
C ILE A 117 3.96 4.48 2.63
N HIS A 118 3.32 4.21 3.75
CA HIS A 118 3.97 3.74 4.98
C HIS A 118 3.39 2.37 5.34
N ARG A 119 4.25 1.38 5.44
CA ARG A 119 3.88 0.01 5.81
C ARG A 119 4.24 -0.26 7.25
N SER A 120 3.29 -0.77 8.03
CA SER A 120 3.55 -1.23 9.39
C SER A 120 4.36 -2.54 9.40
N SER A 121 4.69 -3.05 10.58
CA SER A 121 5.22 -4.42 10.72
C SER A 121 4.21 -5.43 10.16
N GLY A 122 4.67 -6.63 9.83
CA GLY A 122 3.82 -7.68 9.26
C GLY A 122 2.96 -8.44 10.27
N GLU A 123 2.77 -7.90 11.47
CA GLU A 123 2.14 -8.58 12.61
C GLU A 123 0.79 -7.97 13.00
N VAL A 124 -0.01 -7.56 12.02
CA VAL A 124 -1.31 -6.95 12.29
C VAL A 124 -2.27 -7.99 12.88
N ASP A 125 -2.86 -7.64 14.02
CA ASP A 125 -3.91 -8.44 14.67
C ASP A 125 -5.28 -8.00 14.15
N MET A 126 -5.87 -8.80 13.27
CA MET A 126 -7.17 -8.53 12.68
C MET A 126 -8.30 -8.51 13.72
N SER A 127 -8.16 -9.24 14.84
CA SER A 127 -9.15 -9.23 15.93
C SER A 127 -9.18 -7.86 16.60
N SER A 128 -8.02 -7.25 16.83
CA SER A 128 -7.93 -5.90 17.39
C SER A 128 -8.58 -4.87 16.48
N TRP A 129 -8.33 -4.97 15.19
CA TRP A 129 -8.95 -4.08 14.19
C TRP A 129 -10.47 -4.20 14.19
N SER A 130 -10.99 -5.43 14.21
CA SER A 130 -12.44 -5.68 14.24
C SER A 130 -13.09 -5.10 15.48
N ARG A 131 -12.47 -5.28 16.66
CA ARG A 131 -12.98 -4.72 17.92
C ARG A 131 -12.99 -3.20 17.89
N LEU A 132 -11.93 -2.58 17.39
CA LEU A 132 -11.85 -1.12 17.30
C LEU A 132 -12.92 -0.56 16.37
N LYS A 133 -13.11 -1.15 15.19
CA LYS A 133 -14.14 -0.73 14.25
C LYS A 133 -15.55 -0.81 14.85
N GLN A 134 -15.85 -1.88 15.56
CA GLN A 134 -17.13 -2.01 16.25
C GLN A 134 -17.33 -0.93 17.32
N SER A 135 -16.29 -0.67 18.11
CA SER A 135 -16.31 0.39 19.12
C SER A 135 -16.52 1.77 18.51
N MET A 136 -15.88 2.05 17.39
CA MET A 136 -16.03 3.32 16.66
C MET A 136 -17.44 3.51 16.11
N LYS A 137 -18.06 2.45 15.60
CA LYS A 137 -19.45 2.48 15.11
C LYS A 137 -20.43 2.86 16.23
N LYS A 138 -20.18 2.45 17.47
CA LYS A 138 -21.00 2.78 18.63
C LYS A 138 -20.88 4.23 19.08
N ARG A 139 -19.83 4.94 18.66
CA ARG A 139 -19.58 6.33 19.02
C ARG A 139 -20.20 7.35 18.07
N ILE A 140 -20.69 6.90 16.93
CA ILE A 140 -21.26 7.77 15.90
C ILE A 140 -22.80 7.96 16.10
#